data_95de33258c6de95a600f07ea62dc5e19
#
_entry.id   95de33258c6de95a600f07ea62dc5e19
#
_cell.length_a   1.000
_cell.length_b   1.000
_cell.length_c   1.000
_cell.angle_alpha   90.00
_cell.angle_beta   90.00
_cell.angle_gamma   90.00
#
_symmetry.space_group_name_H-M   'P 1'
#
loop_
_entity.id
_entity.type
_entity.pdbx_description
1 polymer ?
#
loop_
_entity_poly.entity_id
_entity_poly.type
_entity_poly.pdbx_seq_one_letter_code
_entity_poly.pdbx_strand_id
1 'polypeptide(L)'
;DICSGVKWSNNYTGLSDGCGNTGSARVTFTATDSCGNATSTTATFTIIDTIAPTIDVTAKDKTVDCDGSGNTAALAAWLGSNGGASASDICSGVKWSNNYTGLSDGCGATGSARVTFTATDSCGNATSTTATFSIIDTIAPTIDVTAKDKTVDCDGLGNTAALAAWLSSNGGATASDICSGVKWSNNYTGLSDGCGATGSARVTFIATDSCGNATSTTATFSIIDTIAP
;
A
#
# COMPACT_ATOMS: atom_id res chain seq x y z
N ASP A 1 66.09 18.84 -27.92
CA ASP A 1 66.92 19.53 -28.91
C ASP A 1 68.37 19.56 -28.45
N ILE A 2 69.29 19.41 -29.39
CA ILE A 2 70.75 19.37 -29.14
C ILE A 2 71.31 20.77 -29.03
N CYS A 3 70.72 21.76 -29.67
CA CYS A 3 71.26 23.12 -29.84
C CYS A 3 70.65 24.16 -28.91
N SER A 4 69.55 23.89 -28.23
CA SER A 4 68.84 24.88 -27.45
C SER A 4 67.96 24.26 -26.35
N GLY A 5 67.62 25.06 -25.36
CA GLY A 5 66.65 24.67 -24.30
C GLY A 5 65.24 24.58 -24.88
N VAL A 6 64.43 23.68 -24.30
CA VAL A 6 63.03 23.45 -24.67
C VAL A 6 62.08 24.01 -23.62
N LYS A 7 61.08 24.76 -24.08
CA LYS A 7 59.95 25.22 -23.24
C LYS A 7 58.68 24.42 -23.61
N TRP A 8 57.94 24.02 -22.59
CA TRP A 8 56.64 23.35 -22.71
C TRP A 8 55.49 24.30 -22.50
N SER A 9 54.48 24.19 -23.29
CA SER A 9 53.19 24.83 -23.14
C SER A 9 52.05 23.82 -23.37
N ASN A 10 50.83 24.17 -23.00
CA ASN A 10 49.67 23.37 -23.30
C ASN A 10 48.44 24.27 -23.60
N ASN A 11 47.42 23.68 -24.20
CA ASN A 11 46.20 24.37 -24.58
C ASN A 11 45.00 24.04 -23.64
N TYR A 12 45.26 23.60 -22.41
CA TYR A 12 44.18 23.27 -21.45
C TYR A 12 43.37 24.52 -21.09
N THR A 13 42.04 24.42 -21.23
CA THR A 13 41.08 25.49 -20.92
C THR A 13 40.01 25.05 -19.93
N GLY A 14 39.96 23.77 -19.54
CA GLY A 14 38.97 23.17 -18.67
C GLY A 14 38.53 21.81 -19.12
N LEU A 15 37.78 21.13 -18.27
CA LEU A 15 37.10 19.87 -18.63
C LEU A 15 35.83 20.18 -19.41
N SER A 16 35.46 19.29 -20.33
CA SER A 16 34.10 19.27 -20.92
C SER A 16 33.08 18.95 -19.83
N ASP A 17 31.84 19.37 -20.04
CA ASP A 17 30.75 19.05 -19.17
C ASP A 17 30.26 17.62 -19.45
N GLY A 18 30.17 16.80 -18.40
CA GLY A 18 29.70 15.43 -18.44
C GLY A 18 28.46 15.23 -17.55
N CYS A 19 28.21 14.01 -17.11
CA CYS A 19 27.18 13.75 -16.13
C CYS A 19 27.69 14.09 -14.71
N GLY A 20 26.98 14.90 -13.95
CA GLY A 20 27.40 15.33 -12.61
C GLY A 20 28.77 16.04 -12.65
N ASN A 21 29.66 15.64 -11.73
CA ASN A 21 31.01 16.22 -11.65
C ASN A 21 32.03 15.49 -12.54
N THR A 22 31.63 14.97 -13.70
CA THR A 22 32.48 14.25 -14.65
C THR A 22 32.81 15.09 -15.88
N GLY A 23 33.76 14.64 -16.65
CA GLY A 23 34.14 15.33 -17.89
C GLY A 23 35.47 14.86 -18.43
N SER A 24 35.89 15.44 -19.56
CA SER A 24 37.17 15.12 -20.18
C SER A 24 37.85 16.36 -20.78
N ALA A 25 39.16 16.29 -20.87
CA ALA A 25 39.91 17.26 -21.61
C ALA A 25 40.95 16.57 -22.46
N ARG A 26 40.95 16.87 -23.76
CA ARG A 26 42.06 16.53 -24.65
C ARG A 26 43.03 17.67 -24.71
N VAL A 27 44.24 17.46 -24.23
CA VAL A 27 45.26 18.49 -24.06
C VAL A 27 46.38 18.22 -25.07
N THR A 28 46.76 19.26 -25.83
CA THR A 28 47.96 19.29 -26.67
C THR A 28 49.12 19.94 -25.87
N PHE A 29 50.16 19.20 -25.67
CA PHE A 29 51.42 19.66 -25.09
C PHE A 29 52.39 19.99 -26.20
N THR A 30 52.90 21.20 -26.24
CA THR A 30 53.80 21.69 -27.27
C THR A 30 55.17 21.99 -26.68
N ALA A 31 56.19 21.40 -27.24
CA ALA A 31 57.58 21.68 -26.95
C ALA A 31 58.12 22.64 -28.00
N THR A 32 58.67 23.80 -27.59
CA THR A 32 59.22 24.83 -28.48
C THR A 32 60.66 25.12 -28.10
N ASP A 33 61.56 25.13 -29.06
CA ASP A 33 62.95 25.51 -28.86
C ASP A 33 63.16 27.03 -28.86
N SER A 34 64.35 27.50 -28.58
CA SER A 34 64.67 28.95 -28.55
C SER A 34 64.68 29.63 -29.92
N CYS A 35 64.65 28.85 -31.01
CA CYS A 35 64.56 29.30 -32.40
C CYS A 35 63.12 29.33 -32.92
N GLY A 36 62.14 28.87 -32.14
CA GLY A 36 60.72 28.82 -32.51
C GLY A 36 60.27 27.51 -33.20
N ASN A 37 61.14 26.51 -33.32
CA ASN A 37 60.72 25.22 -33.86
C ASN A 37 59.92 24.46 -32.79
N ALA A 38 58.78 23.87 -33.19
CA ALA A 38 57.84 23.23 -32.27
C ALA A 38 57.43 21.82 -32.68
N THR A 39 57.26 20.96 -31.71
CA THR A 39 56.63 19.64 -31.86
C THR A 39 55.56 19.47 -30.77
N SER A 40 54.56 18.65 -31.06
CA SER A 40 53.47 18.46 -30.12
C SER A 40 53.02 16.99 -29.95
N THR A 41 52.46 16.72 -28.79
CA THR A 41 51.79 15.45 -28.49
C THR A 41 50.47 15.75 -27.78
N THR A 42 49.51 14.79 -27.85
CA THR A 42 48.19 14.96 -27.20
C THR A 42 47.95 13.84 -26.20
N ALA A 43 47.29 14.22 -25.10
CA ALA A 43 46.78 13.26 -24.13
C ALA A 43 45.33 13.63 -23.71
N THR A 44 44.55 12.65 -23.27
CA THR A 44 43.19 12.86 -22.78
C THR A 44 43.15 12.52 -21.27
N PHE A 45 42.62 13.44 -20.50
CA PHE A 45 42.27 13.22 -19.10
C PHE A 45 40.73 13.06 -19.02
N THR A 46 40.24 12.04 -18.31
CA THR A 46 38.81 11.78 -18.18
C THR A 46 38.48 11.50 -16.74
N ILE A 47 37.42 12.14 -16.26
CA ILE A 47 36.76 11.84 -14.99
C ILE A 47 35.46 11.12 -15.34
N ILE A 48 35.26 9.92 -14.81
CA ILE A 48 34.07 9.12 -14.98
C ILE A 48 33.44 8.84 -13.62
N ASP A 49 32.13 8.60 -13.60
CA ASP A 49 31.42 8.14 -12.43
C ASP A 49 30.82 6.75 -12.74
N THR A 50 31.22 5.77 -11.95
CA THR A 50 30.76 4.38 -12.03
C THR A 50 30.20 3.89 -10.68
N ILE A 51 30.03 4.81 -9.71
CA ILE A 51 29.59 4.50 -8.37
C ILE A 51 28.11 4.79 -8.27
N ALA A 52 27.33 3.77 -7.88
CA ALA A 52 25.89 3.95 -7.68
C ALA A 52 25.63 4.74 -6.39
N PRO A 53 24.49 5.46 -6.31
CA PRO A 53 24.06 6.13 -5.09
C PRO A 53 24.01 5.19 -3.89
N THR A 54 24.37 5.69 -2.72
CA THR A 54 24.25 4.98 -1.45
C THR A 54 22.85 5.22 -0.87
N ILE A 55 22.16 4.15 -0.45
CA ILE A 55 20.91 4.30 0.32
C ILE A 55 21.26 4.69 1.75
N ASP A 56 20.93 5.92 2.15
CA ASP A 56 21.16 6.44 3.50
C ASP A 56 20.08 5.93 4.47
N VAL A 57 18.81 5.91 4.00
CA VAL A 57 17.66 5.37 4.72
C VAL A 57 16.89 4.45 3.76
N THR A 58 16.63 3.22 4.19
CA THR A 58 15.83 2.25 3.43
C THR A 58 14.35 2.59 3.47
N ALA A 59 13.61 2.23 2.41
CA ALA A 59 12.16 2.31 2.39
C ALA A 59 11.55 1.47 3.52
N LYS A 60 10.43 1.94 4.07
CA LYS A 60 9.70 1.30 5.19
C LYS A 60 8.31 0.87 4.75
N ASP A 61 7.90 -0.28 5.26
CA ASP A 61 6.53 -0.76 5.11
C ASP A 61 5.53 0.22 5.71
N LYS A 62 4.36 0.27 5.09
CA LYS A 62 3.23 1.10 5.54
C LYS A 62 1.98 0.27 5.54
N THR A 63 1.34 0.16 6.70
CA THR A 63 0.02 -0.46 6.84
C THR A 63 -0.99 0.62 7.24
N VAL A 64 -2.15 0.60 6.62
CA VAL A 64 -3.28 1.49 6.91
C VAL A 64 -4.57 0.68 6.98
N ASP A 65 -5.53 1.14 7.79
CA ASP A 65 -6.89 0.61 7.76
C ASP A 65 -7.63 1.13 6.53
N CYS A 66 -8.51 0.31 5.99
CA CYS A 66 -9.32 0.65 4.84
C CYS A 66 -10.24 1.86 5.14
N ASP A 67 -10.27 2.82 4.22
CA ASP A 67 -11.08 4.05 4.29
C ASP A 67 -12.31 4.03 3.39
N GLY A 68 -12.60 2.89 2.75
CA GLY A 68 -13.68 2.73 1.77
C GLY A 68 -13.43 3.40 0.41
N SER A 69 -12.30 4.13 0.26
CA SER A 69 -11.93 4.89 -0.95
C SER A 69 -10.63 4.42 -1.58
N GLY A 70 -10.08 3.26 -1.11
CA GLY A 70 -8.84 2.66 -1.60
C GLY A 70 -7.58 3.33 -1.07
N ASN A 71 -7.67 4.13 0.00
CA ASN A 71 -6.54 4.78 0.69
C ASN A 71 -5.60 5.55 -0.27
N THR A 72 -6.18 6.14 -1.34
CA THR A 72 -5.42 6.75 -2.45
C THR A 72 -4.49 7.86 -1.97
N ALA A 73 -4.90 8.67 -1.01
CA ALA A 73 -4.09 9.75 -0.45
C ALA A 73 -2.88 9.22 0.33
N ALA A 74 -3.09 8.20 1.17
CA ALA A 74 -2.03 7.57 1.96
C ALA A 74 -1.00 6.86 1.06
N LEU A 75 -1.48 6.14 0.04
CA LEU A 75 -0.64 5.47 -0.95
C LEU A 75 0.18 6.48 -1.77
N ALA A 76 -0.46 7.55 -2.27
CA ALA A 76 0.23 8.58 -3.04
C ALA A 76 1.32 9.28 -2.22
N ALA A 77 1.06 9.59 -0.95
CA ALA A 77 2.04 10.18 -0.05
C ALA A 77 3.22 9.23 0.21
N TRP A 78 2.95 7.93 0.40
CA TRP A 78 3.99 6.92 0.62
C TRP A 78 4.86 6.72 -0.64
N LEU A 79 4.24 6.62 -1.82
CA LEU A 79 4.97 6.53 -3.10
C LEU A 79 5.80 7.80 -3.37
N GLY A 80 5.22 8.98 -3.15
CA GLY A 80 5.88 10.27 -3.37
C GLY A 80 7.06 10.55 -2.43
N SER A 81 7.06 9.90 -1.25
CA SER A 81 8.18 9.95 -0.30
C SER A 81 9.15 8.77 -0.45
N ASN A 82 9.05 7.98 -1.54
CA ASN A 82 9.86 6.79 -1.78
C ASN A 82 9.81 5.77 -0.63
N GLY A 83 8.65 5.66 0.04
CA GLY A 83 8.53 4.86 1.26
C GLY A 83 9.32 5.41 2.45
N GLY A 84 9.71 6.69 2.44
CA GLY A 84 10.58 7.31 3.42
C GLY A 84 12.06 7.05 3.19
N ALA A 85 12.43 6.52 2.02
CA ALA A 85 13.84 6.29 1.68
C ALA A 85 14.55 7.59 1.31
N SER A 86 15.86 7.62 1.58
CA SER A 86 16.80 8.64 1.10
C SER A 86 18.07 7.99 0.54
N ALA A 87 18.72 8.68 -0.39
CA ALA A 87 19.98 8.26 -0.96
C ALA A 87 20.83 9.48 -1.31
N SER A 88 22.15 9.29 -1.28
CA SER A 88 23.14 10.28 -1.65
C SER A 88 24.16 9.70 -2.64
N ASP A 89 24.75 10.58 -3.45
CA ASP A 89 25.84 10.26 -4.35
C ASP A 89 26.93 11.32 -4.27
N ILE A 90 28.20 10.92 -4.43
CA ILE A 90 29.36 11.80 -4.26
C ILE A 90 29.60 12.68 -5.49
N CYS A 91 29.21 12.22 -6.67
CA CYS A 91 29.51 12.89 -7.93
C CYS A 91 28.33 13.66 -8.52
N SER A 92 27.09 13.34 -8.09
CA SER A 92 25.91 13.92 -8.70
C SER A 92 24.67 13.92 -7.81
N GLY A 93 23.59 14.56 -8.29
CA GLY A 93 22.26 14.46 -7.65
C GLY A 93 21.59 13.13 -7.93
N VAL A 94 20.67 12.72 -7.03
CA VAL A 94 19.93 11.47 -7.13
C VAL A 94 18.49 11.72 -7.58
N LYS A 95 18.01 10.91 -8.54
CA LYS A 95 16.60 10.85 -8.95
C LYS A 95 15.98 9.54 -8.53
N TRP A 96 14.73 9.58 -8.07
CA TRP A 96 13.98 8.42 -7.65
C TRP A 96 12.94 7.99 -8.70
N SER A 97 12.77 6.69 -8.81
CA SER A 97 11.68 6.05 -9.54
C SER A 97 11.16 4.85 -8.76
N ASN A 98 9.98 4.34 -9.11
CA ASN A 98 9.46 3.12 -8.52
C ASN A 98 8.73 2.27 -9.56
N ASN A 99 8.47 1.01 -9.22
CA ASN A 99 7.81 0.01 -10.07
C ASN A 99 6.35 -0.25 -9.67
N TYR A 100 5.68 0.64 -8.97
CA TYR A 100 4.29 0.46 -8.58
C TYR A 100 3.37 0.33 -9.79
N THR A 101 2.54 -0.71 -9.83
CA THR A 101 1.56 -0.97 -10.90
C THR A 101 0.13 -1.15 -10.39
N GLY A 102 -0.07 -1.29 -9.08
CA GLY A 102 -1.36 -1.49 -8.44
C GLY A 102 -1.25 -2.32 -7.18
N LEU A 103 -2.33 -2.30 -6.38
CA LEU A 103 -2.49 -3.18 -5.23
C LEU A 103 -2.99 -4.56 -5.68
N SER A 104 -2.62 -5.60 -4.94
CA SER A 104 -3.29 -6.90 -5.04
C SER A 104 -4.74 -6.78 -4.57
N ASP A 105 -5.58 -7.74 -4.96
CA ASP A 105 -6.96 -7.86 -4.48
C ASP A 105 -6.97 -8.70 -3.20
N GLY A 106 -7.62 -8.21 -2.17
CA GLY A 106 -7.79 -8.86 -0.86
C GLY A 106 -9.27 -9.03 -0.51
N CYS A 107 -9.59 -9.11 0.77
CA CYS A 107 -10.98 -9.11 1.23
C CYS A 107 -11.55 -7.68 1.18
N GLY A 108 -12.71 -7.50 0.55
CA GLY A 108 -13.31 -6.17 0.43
C GLY A 108 -12.41 -5.19 -0.33
N ALA A 109 -12.25 -3.98 0.19
CA ALA A 109 -11.40 -2.95 -0.41
C ALA A 109 -9.96 -2.96 0.15
N THR A 110 -9.42 -4.15 0.52
CA THR A 110 -8.06 -4.33 1.03
C THR A 110 -7.10 -4.84 -0.04
N GLY A 111 -5.80 -4.80 0.25
CA GLY A 111 -4.78 -5.29 -0.66
C GLY A 111 -3.38 -4.82 -0.29
N SER A 112 -2.40 -5.24 -1.06
CA SER A 112 -1.01 -4.84 -0.82
C SER A 112 -0.21 -4.69 -2.11
N ALA A 113 0.88 -3.94 -2.04
CA ALA A 113 1.85 -3.85 -3.11
C ALA A 113 3.26 -3.83 -2.53
N ARG A 114 4.12 -4.70 -3.02
CA ARG A 114 5.55 -4.63 -2.78
C ARG A 114 6.19 -3.75 -3.85
N VAL A 115 6.78 -2.64 -3.43
CA VAL A 115 7.35 -1.64 -4.33
C VAL A 115 8.86 -1.57 -4.18
N THR A 116 9.55 -1.55 -5.32
CA THR A 116 10.98 -1.27 -5.41
C THR A 116 11.16 0.21 -5.75
N PHE A 117 11.85 0.94 -4.90
CA PHE A 117 12.27 2.32 -5.12
C PHE A 117 13.71 2.32 -5.58
N THR A 118 13.97 2.91 -6.74
CA THR A 118 15.28 2.94 -7.38
C THR A 118 15.82 4.38 -7.38
N ALA A 119 16.99 4.55 -6.79
CA ALA A 119 17.77 5.77 -6.77
C ALA A 119 18.79 5.70 -7.93
N THR A 120 18.77 6.66 -8.83
CA THR A 120 19.66 6.74 -9.99
C THR A 120 20.38 8.09 -10.00
N ASP A 121 21.69 8.08 -10.22
CA ASP A 121 22.51 9.26 -10.38
C ASP A 121 22.38 9.88 -11.78
N SER A 122 23.09 11.00 -12.03
CA SER A 122 23.08 11.66 -13.34
C SER A 122 23.83 10.85 -14.43
N CYS A 123 24.70 9.91 -14.03
CA CYS A 123 25.49 9.08 -14.92
C CYS A 123 24.83 7.75 -15.26
N GLY A 124 23.69 7.45 -14.60
CA GLY A 124 22.90 6.26 -14.84
C GLY A 124 23.24 5.08 -13.92
N ASN A 125 24.13 5.26 -12.94
CA ASN A 125 24.35 4.20 -11.93
C ASN A 125 23.18 4.19 -10.96
N ALA A 126 22.76 3.00 -10.51
CA ALA A 126 21.53 2.87 -9.73
C ALA A 126 21.67 1.88 -8.58
N THR A 127 20.93 2.16 -7.52
CA THR A 127 20.72 1.27 -6.36
C THR A 127 19.25 1.28 -5.98
N SER A 128 18.78 0.30 -5.20
CA SER A 128 17.36 0.21 -4.85
C SER A 128 17.10 -0.30 -3.45
N THR A 129 15.91 0.02 -2.95
CA THR A 129 15.34 -0.50 -1.70
C THR A 129 13.89 -0.90 -1.94
N THR A 130 13.36 -1.83 -1.13
CA THR A 130 11.99 -2.32 -1.29
C THR A 130 11.21 -2.17 -0.01
N ALA A 131 9.90 -1.89 -0.14
CA ALA A 131 8.97 -1.89 0.97
C ALA A 131 7.57 -2.27 0.48
N THR A 132 6.67 -2.60 1.42
CA THR A 132 5.30 -3.02 1.17
C THR A 132 4.32 -1.98 1.69
N PHE A 133 3.36 -1.58 0.86
CA PHE A 133 2.16 -0.86 1.29
C PHE A 133 1.04 -1.86 1.44
N SER A 134 0.31 -1.83 2.57
CA SER A 134 -0.80 -2.75 2.86
C SER A 134 -2.01 -1.97 3.34
N ILE A 135 -3.16 -2.28 2.76
CA ILE A 135 -4.48 -1.87 3.25
C ILE A 135 -5.09 -3.09 3.92
N ILE A 136 -5.44 -2.99 5.18
CA ILE A 136 -6.12 -4.03 5.97
C ILE A 136 -7.51 -3.54 6.36
N ASP A 137 -8.35 -4.44 6.82
CA ASP A 137 -9.63 -4.12 7.42
C ASP A 137 -9.71 -4.80 8.80
N THR A 138 -9.74 -4.00 9.84
CA THR A 138 -9.83 -4.45 11.24
C THR A 138 -11.11 -3.99 11.91
N ILE A 139 -12.00 -3.33 11.15
CA ILE A 139 -13.20 -2.70 11.67
C ILE A 139 -14.40 -3.64 11.43
N ALA A 140 -15.09 -4.02 12.50
CA ALA A 140 -16.30 -4.82 12.37
C ALA A 140 -17.47 -3.99 11.82
N PRO A 141 -18.44 -4.64 11.13
CA PRO A 141 -19.64 -3.97 10.67
C PRO A 141 -20.37 -3.24 11.79
N THR A 142 -20.92 -2.08 11.47
CA THR A 142 -21.79 -1.32 12.37
C THR A 142 -23.23 -1.81 12.23
N ILE A 143 -23.91 -2.09 13.37
CA ILE A 143 -25.35 -2.38 13.37
C ILE A 143 -26.11 -1.06 13.19
N ASP A 144 -26.75 -0.88 12.06
CA ASP A 144 -27.55 0.32 11.75
C ASP A 144 -28.93 0.25 12.43
N VAL A 145 -29.52 -0.94 12.40
CA VAL A 145 -30.79 -1.26 13.06
C VAL A 145 -30.63 -2.55 13.85
N THR A 146 -30.91 -2.54 15.14
CA THR A 146 -30.87 -3.74 15.99
C THR A 146 -32.04 -4.68 15.70
N ALA A 147 -31.82 -5.98 15.91
CA ALA A 147 -32.88 -6.98 15.86
C ALA A 147 -33.98 -6.66 16.86
N LYS A 148 -35.24 -6.97 16.50
CA LYS A 148 -36.42 -6.70 17.33
C LYS A 148 -37.09 -8.01 17.73
N ASP A 149 -37.56 -8.03 18.96
CA ASP A 149 -38.40 -9.12 19.46
C ASP A 149 -39.65 -9.27 18.62
N LYS A 150 -40.11 -10.51 18.47
CA LYS A 150 -41.35 -10.85 17.80
C LYS A 150 -42.16 -11.80 18.64
N THR A 151 -43.39 -11.42 18.93
CA THR A 151 -44.38 -12.27 19.58
C THR A 151 -45.51 -12.57 18.62
N VAL A 152 -45.91 -13.83 18.53
CA VAL A 152 -47.01 -14.30 17.74
C VAL A 152 -47.96 -15.19 18.56
N ASP A 153 -49.23 -15.21 18.19
CA ASP A 153 -50.18 -16.15 18.78
C ASP A 153 -49.98 -17.55 18.18
N CYS A 154 -50.23 -18.57 19.00
CA CYS A 154 -50.11 -19.98 18.59
C CYS A 154 -51.06 -20.31 17.43
N ASP A 155 -50.53 -20.84 16.33
CA ASP A 155 -51.28 -21.31 15.15
C ASP A 155 -51.58 -22.83 15.16
N GLY A 156 -51.18 -23.51 16.23
CA GLY A 156 -51.30 -24.96 16.37
C GLY A 156 -50.30 -25.77 15.54
N LEU A 157 -49.47 -25.12 14.73
CA LEU A 157 -48.47 -25.73 13.82
C LEU A 157 -47.02 -25.28 14.13
N GLY A 158 -46.81 -24.59 15.25
CA GLY A 158 -45.49 -24.10 15.73
C GLY A 158 -44.99 -22.83 15.05
N ASN A 159 -45.89 -22.08 14.38
CA ASN A 159 -45.60 -20.78 13.76
C ASN A 159 -44.36 -20.78 12.85
N THR A 160 -44.12 -21.89 12.16
CA THR A 160 -42.90 -22.13 11.39
C THR A 160 -42.68 -21.11 10.29
N ALA A 161 -43.73 -20.62 9.62
CA ALA A 161 -43.62 -19.59 8.58
C ALA A 161 -43.23 -18.23 9.15
N ALA A 162 -43.83 -17.83 10.30
CA ALA A 162 -43.51 -16.57 10.97
C ALA A 162 -42.08 -16.56 11.54
N LEU A 163 -41.67 -17.67 12.12
CA LEU A 163 -40.30 -17.86 12.62
C LEU A 163 -39.28 -17.81 11.50
N ALA A 164 -39.52 -18.56 10.39
CA ALA A 164 -38.62 -18.56 9.23
C ALA A 164 -38.46 -17.16 8.62
N ALA A 165 -39.57 -16.41 8.47
CA ALA A 165 -39.52 -15.04 7.98
C ALA A 165 -38.73 -14.10 8.90
N TRP A 166 -38.90 -14.25 10.23
CA TRP A 166 -38.16 -13.45 11.23
C TRP A 166 -36.66 -13.78 11.23
N LEU A 167 -36.31 -15.06 11.15
CA LEU A 167 -34.90 -15.49 11.06
C LEU A 167 -34.23 -15.01 9.76
N SER A 168 -34.91 -15.15 8.61
CA SER A 168 -34.40 -14.75 7.29
C SER A 168 -34.22 -13.22 7.16
N SER A 169 -35.01 -12.44 7.92
CA SER A 169 -34.89 -10.99 7.99
C SER A 169 -33.95 -10.52 9.11
N ASN A 170 -33.19 -11.43 9.74
CA ASN A 170 -32.29 -11.14 10.87
C ASN A 170 -33.03 -10.46 12.04
N GLY A 171 -34.29 -10.77 12.29
CA GLY A 171 -35.12 -10.04 13.26
C GLY A 171 -35.41 -8.59 12.85
N GLY A 172 -35.24 -8.21 11.60
CA GLY A 172 -35.33 -6.85 11.08
C GLY A 172 -34.04 -6.03 11.28
N ALA A 173 -32.93 -6.68 11.67
CA ALA A 173 -31.66 -6.00 11.80
C ALA A 173 -31.03 -5.67 10.44
N THR A 174 -30.28 -4.55 10.40
CA THR A 174 -29.42 -4.15 9.30
C THR A 174 -28.05 -3.78 9.81
N ALA A 175 -27.04 -3.94 8.97
CA ALA A 175 -25.68 -3.54 9.27
C ALA A 175 -24.97 -3.08 8.00
N SER A 176 -23.98 -2.19 8.17
CA SER A 176 -23.13 -1.69 7.12
C SER A 176 -21.66 -1.76 7.52
N ASP A 177 -20.79 -1.85 6.52
CA ASP A 177 -19.35 -1.80 6.69
C ASP A 177 -18.74 -0.88 5.63
N ILE A 178 -17.66 -0.16 6.00
CA ILE A 178 -17.05 0.84 5.11
C ILE A 178 -16.19 0.20 4.01
N CYS A 179 -15.69 -0.99 4.25
CA CYS A 179 -14.67 -1.62 3.40
C CYS A 179 -15.24 -2.78 2.60
N SER A 180 -16.37 -3.35 3.02
CA SER A 180 -16.89 -4.57 2.39
C SER A 180 -18.39 -4.77 2.58
N GLY A 181 -18.94 -5.80 1.89
CA GLY A 181 -20.31 -6.23 2.11
C GLY A 181 -20.45 -7.04 3.39
N VAL A 182 -21.64 -7.00 3.99
CA VAL A 182 -21.98 -7.71 5.22
C VAL A 182 -22.75 -8.99 4.93
N LYS A 183 -22.34 -10.10 5.57
CA LYS A 183 -23.07 -11.38 5.60
C LYS A 183 -23.64 -11.61 6.99
N TRP A 184 -24.87 -12.15 7.02
CA TRP A 184 -25.57 -12.47 8.25
C TRP A 184 -25.58 -13.98 8.53
N SER A 185 -25.42 -14.32 9.79
CA SER A 185 -25.68 -15.65 10.35
C SER A 185 -26.42 -15.54 11.68
N ASN A 186 -26.91 -16.63 12.21
CA ASN A 186 -27.53 -16.67 13.53
C ASN A 186 -27.26 -17.99 14.24
N ASN A 187 -27.51 -18.01 15.54
CA ASN A 187 -27.30 -19.17 16.43
C ASN A 187 -28.62 -19.93 16.77
N TYR A 188 -29.68 -19.78 15.98
CA TYR A 188 -30.94 -20.46 16.28
C TYR A 188 -30.78 -21.98 16.24
N THR A 189 -31.22 -22.65 17.30
CA THR A 189 -31.22 -24.14 17.43
C THR A 189 -32.58 -24.75 17.72
N GLY A 190 -33.57 -23.93 18.03
CA GLY A 190 -34.92 -24.37 18.35
C GLY A 190 -35.59 -23.47 19.36
N LEU A 191 -36.91 -23.61 19.46
CA LEU A 191 -37.71 -22.97 20.52
C LEU A 191 -37.60 -23.77 21.82
N SER A 192 -37.71 -23.09 22.94
CA SER A 192 -37.96 -23.75 24.23
C SER A 192 -39.33 -24.43 24.21
N ASP A 193 -39.54 -25.45 25.05
CA ASP A 193 -40.80 -26.12 25.21
C ASP A 193 -41.64 -25.37 26.29
N GLY A 194 -42.82 -24.94 25.90
CA GLY A 194 -43.79 -24.29 26.78
C GLY A 194 -45.05 -25.11 26.93
N CYS A 195 -46.14 -24.48 27.34
CA CYS A 195 -47.44 -25.17 27.43
C CYS A 195 -48.06 -25.29 26.01
N GLY A 196 -48.49 -26.50 25.63
CA GLY A 196 -49.03 -26.74 24.30
C GLY A 196 -48.02 -26.53 23.19
N ALA A 197 -48.36 -25.77 22.16
CA ALA A 197 -47.45 -25.43 21.05
C ALA A 197 -46.79 -24.05 21.21
N THR A 198 -46.56 -23.60 22.47
CA THR A 198 -45.87 -22.33 22.75
C THR A 198 -44.39 -22.51 23.05
N GLY A 199 -43.63 -21.43 23.04
CA GLY A 199 -42.22 -21.46 23.35
C GLY A 199 -41.51 -20.17 22.96
N SER A 200 -40.24 -20.10 23.22
CA SER A 200 -39.43 -18.92 22.85
C SER A 200 -38.02 -19.31 22.48
N ALA A 201 -37.35 -18.47 21.70
CA ALA A 201 -35.93 -18.55 21.43
C ALA A 201 -35.31 -17.17 21.45
N ARG A 202 -34.21 -17.03 22.23
CA ARG A 202 -33.35 -15.85 22.14
C ARG A 202 -32.28 -16.13 21.08
N VAL A 203 -32.28 -15.33 20.04
CA VAL A 203 -31.40 -15.51 18.87
C VAL A 203 -30.41 -14.38 18.81
N THR A 204 -29.14 -14.71 18.61
CA THR A 204 -28.07 -13.79 18.27
C THR A 204 -27.89 -13.77 16.77
N PHE A 205 -28.09 -12.63 16.14
CA PHE A 205 -27.79 -12.39 14.74
C PHE A 205 -26.41 -11.75 14.63
N ILE A 206 -25.53 -12.34 13.82
CA ILE A 206 -24.12 -11.98 13.67
C ILE A 206 -23.94 -11.43 12.26
N ALA A 207 -23.49 -10.17 12.18
CA ALA A 207 -23.08 -9.50 10.97
C ALA A 207 -21.57 -9.64 10.82
N THR A 208 -21.11 -10.23 9.72
CA THR A 208 -19.68 -10.47 9.45
C THR A 208 -19.33 -9.85 8.11
N ASP A 209 -18.22 -9.13 8.04
CA ASP A 209 -17.66 -8.56 6.81
C ASP A 209 -16.91 -9.61 5.98
N SER A 210 -16.35 -9.18 4.84
CA SER A 210 -15.58 -10.08 3.96
C SER A 210 -14.22 -10.45 4.53
N CYS A 211 -13.71 -9.67 5.49
CA CYS A 211 -12.39 -9.87 6.13
C CYS A 211 -12.48 -10.68 7.42
N GLY A 212 -13.73 -10.98 7.88
CA GLY A 212 -13.98 -11.82 9.04
C GLY A 212 -14.20 -11.05 10.33
N ASN A 213 -14.24 -9.72 10.33
CA ASN A 213 -14.61 -8.95 11.50
C ASN A 213 -16.13 -9.06 11.70
N ALA A 214 -16.58 -9.12 12.96
CA ALA A 214 -17.98 -9.40 13.23
C ALA A 214 -18.53 -8.58 14.40
N THR A 215 -19.81 -8.24 14.29
CA THR A 215 -20.62 -7.63 15.35
C THR A 215 -21.94 -8.38 15.47
N SER A 216 -22.71 -8.17 16.52
CA SER A 216 -23.95 -8.91 16.72
C SER A 216 -25.03 -8.10 17.42
N THR A 217 -26.27 -8.53 17.20
CA THR A 217 -27.45 -8.04 17.92
C THR A 217 -28.31 -9.25 18.33
N THR A 218 -29.13 -9.11 19.38
CA THR A 218 -29.96 -10.19 19.90
C THR A 218 -31.42 -9.79 19.95
N ALA A 219 -32.30 -10.74 19.68
CA ALA A 219 -33.74 -10.56 19.90
C ALA A 219 -34.38 -11.91 20.23
N THR A 220 -35.62 -11.87 20.73
CA THR A 220 -36.41 -13.02 21.14
C THR A 220 -37.59 -13.20 20.22
N PHE A 221 -37.79 -14.43 19.73
CA PHE A 221 -39.06 -14.87 19.13
C PHE A 221 -39.86 -15.62 20.17
N SER A 222 -41.13 -15.28 20.34
CA SER A 222 -42.02 -15.89 21.32
C SER A 222 -43.34 -16.30 20.67
N ILE A 223 -43.80 -17.54 20.93
CA ILE A 223 -45.11 -18.01 20.67
C ILE A 223 -45.90 -18.06 21.94
N ILE A 224 -47.01 -17.36 22.02
CA ILE A 224 -47.91 -17.32 23.17
C ILE A 224 -49.26 -17.91 22.79
N ASP A 225 -50.05 -18.32 23.73
CA ASP A 225 -51.46 -18.72 23.54
C ASP A 225 -52.32 -17.77 24.38
N THR A 226 -53.12 -16.97 23.69
CA THR A 226 -54.05 -16.02 24.33
C THR A 226 -55.51 -16.43 24.12
N ILE A 227 -55.75 -17.63 23.51
CA ILE A 227 -57.09 -18.08 23.16
C ILE A 227 -57.59 -19.02 24.26
N ALA A 228 -58.70 -18.66 24.91
CA ALA A 228 -59.37 -19.54 25.87
C ALA A 228 -60.07 -20.72 25.15
N PRO A 229 -60.20 -21.88 25.83
CA PRO A 229 -60.89 -23.05 25.28
C PRO A 229 -62.32 -22.77 24.89
#